data_cda209a3b6ceca692b11ef0730c02f3b
#
_entry.id   cda209a3b6ceca692b11ef0730c02f3b
#
_cell.length_a   1.000
_cell.length_b   1.000
_cell.length_c   1.000
_cell.angle_alpha   90.00
_cell.angle_beta   90.00
_cell.angle_gamma   90.00
#
_symmetry.space_group_name_H-M   'P 1'
#
loop_
_entity.id
_entity.type
_entity.pdbx_description
1 polymer ?
#
loop_
_entity_poly.entity_id
_entity_poly.type
_entity_poly.pdbx_seq_one_letter_code
_entity_poly.pdbx_strand_id
1 'polypeptide(L)'
;MLNSWKAGIIVGLLGILCACQSAPQAQQLLANERNFADKYDIANVPFYSQQAFYCGPTTLAEVFNFYGADSTPQDIAPNLFVPALEGSLQLEMVSASRQQGLLAYAKRGNFQQLLGLIRDDIPVIVLQNVSISWLPMWHYAVVIGYDINTQEVILHTGETERHRLNFTTFERTWARGDYWLLAAVPPDKISSQFTPLAYTQAAQDLLSTGQKQAGRTSLQTAISMWPDYWLSYFLLANDYLTVDLQQAVVWYQKGYEYAQDNVPYLNNYAYALAQLGCESQAKIMIDKALAYQPDDVNALDTQQQISTLTHEAAISSNEAATQCPLVRL
;
A
#
# COMPACT_ATOMS: atom_id res chain seq x y z
N MET A 1 -46.26 -17.44 -41.51
CA MET A 1 -44.91 -16.81 -41.41
C MET A 1 -44.85 -15.52 -40.60
N LEU A 2 -45.91 -15.14 -39.86
CA LEU A 2 -45.92 -13.87 -39.06
C LEU A 2 -45.53 -14.00 -37.60
N ASN A 3 -45.26 -15.24 -37.09
CA ASN A 3 -44.97 -15.43 -35.65
C ASN A 3 -43.48 -15.45 -35.29
N SER A 4 -42.57 -15.61 -36.26
CA SER A 4 -41.10 -15.64 -35.99
C SER A 4 -40.52 -14.26 -35.75
N TRP A 5 -41.04 -13.21 -36.31
CA TRP A 5 -40.57 -11.83 -36.12
C TRP A 5 -40.93 -11.28 -34.73
N LYS A 6 -42.09 -11.63 -34.19
CA LYS A 6 -42.48 -11.20 -32.84
C LYS A 6 -41.63 -11.85 -31.76
N ALA A 7 -41.23 -13.12 -31.95
CA ALA A 7 -40.34 -13.83 -31.02
C ALA A 7 -38.92 -13.23 -31.03
N GLY A 8 -38.39 -12.84 -32.19
CA GLY A 8 -37.06 -12.16 -32.31
C GLY A 8 -36.99 -10.78 -31.62
N ILE A 9 -38.07 -10.00 -31.69
CA ILE A 9 -38.19 -8.69 -31.04
C ILE A 9 -38.26 -8.83 -29.52
N ILE A 10 -39.00 -9.81 -29.00
CA ILE A 10 -39.14 -10.07 -27.56
C ILE A 10 -37.80 -10.57 -26.97
N VAL A 11 -37.08 -11.45 -27.65
CA VAL A 11 -35.74 -11.91 -27.23
C VAL A 11 -34.71 -10.77 -27.26
N GLY A 12 -34.77 -9.88 -28.26
CA GLY A 12 -33.93 -8.69 -28.33
C GLY A 12 -34.21 -7.69 -27.20
N LEU A 13 -35.49 -7.48 -26.82
CA LEU A 13 -35.85 -6.59 -25.70
C LEU A 13 -35.44 -7.17 -24.33
N LEU A 14 -35.53 -8.47 -24.12
CA LEU A 14 -35.06 -9.14 -22.89
C LEU A 14 -33.53 -9.07 -22.73
N GLY A 15 -32.77 -9.08 -23.83
CA GLY A 15 -31.30 -8.91 -23.79
C GLY A 15 -30.85 -7.52 -23.36
N ILE A 16 -31.66 -6.47 -23.60
CA ILE A 16 -31.34 -5.09 -23.22
C ILE A 16 -31.57 -4.84 -21.71
N LEU A 17 -32.41 -5.62 -21.05
CA LEU A 17 -32.68 -5.49 -19.61
C LEU A 17 -31.55 -6.00 -18.71
N CYS A 18 -30.62 -6.81 -19.24
CA CYS A 18 -29.44 -7.29 -18.48
C CYS A 18 -28.24 -6.31 -18.49
N ALA A 19 -28.33 -5.17 -19.19
CA ALA A 19 -27.23 -4.20 -19.28
C ALA A 19 -27.16 -3.19 -18.12
N CYS A 20 -28.03 -3.31 -17.10
CA CYS A 20 -27.87 -2.53 -15.88
C CYS A 20 -26.68 -3.10 -15.11
N GLN A 21 -25.55 -2.39 -15.18
CA GLN A 21 -24.38 -2.71 -14.35
C GLN A 21 -24.83 -2.80 -12.88
N SER A 22 -24.81 -4.01 -12.32
CA SER A 22 -25.20 -4.24 -10.93
C SER A 22 -24.25 -3.52 -9.97
N ALA A 23 -24.70 -3.19 -8.78
CA ALA A 23 -23.88 -2.69 -7.68
C ALA A 23 -23.86 -3.78 -6.57
N PRO A 24 -23.13 -4.89 -6.79
CA PRO A 24 -23.21 -6.06 -5.93
C PRO A 24 -22.61 -5.82 -4.53
N GLN A 25 -21.59 -4.97 -4.43
CA GLN A 25 -20.94 -4.69 -3.14
C GLN A 25 -21.83 -3.81 -2.26
N ALA A 26 -22.52 -2.82 -2.82
CA ALA A 26 -23.51 -2.02 -2.11
C ALA A 26 -24.67 -2.89 -1.60
N GLN A 27 -25.17 -3.80 -2.44
CA GLN A 27 -26.20 -4.73 -2.05
C GLN A 27 -25.74 -5.68 -0.94
N GLN A 28 -24.52 -6.23 -1.05
CA GLN A 28 -23.94 -7.11 -0.05
C GLN A 28 -23.70 -6.40 1.29
N LEU A 29 -23.23 -5.14 1.25
CA LEU A 29 -23.05 -4.32 2.44
C LEU A 29 -24.36 -4.13 3.21
N LEU A 30 -25.47 -3.93 2.49
CA LEU A 30 -26.79 -3.72 3.09
C LEU A 30 -27.45 -5.01 3.59
N ALA A 31 -27.09 -6.17 3.00
CA ALA A 31 -27.64 -7.48 3.34
C ALA A 31 -26.95 -8.14 4.54
N ASN A 32 -25.67 -7.83 4.79
CA ASN A 32 -24.90 -8.44 5.87
C ASN A 32 -25.11 -7.69 7.20
N GLU A 33 -25.00 -8.42 8.32
CA GLU A 33 -24.99 -7.80 9.64
C GLU A 33 -23.89 -6.72 9.74
N ARG A 34 -24.28 -5.55 10.19
CA ARG A 34 -23.46 -4.34 10.10
C ARG A 34 -22.45 -4.26 11.24
N ASN A 35 -21.19 -4.46 10.93
CA ASN A 35 -20.07 -4.17 11.84
C ASN A 35 -19.64 -2.68 11.78
N PHE A 36 -20.43 -1.81 11.17
CA PHE A 36 -20.14 -0.39 11.00
C PHE A 36 -21.12 0.48 11.79
N ALA A 37 -20.67 1.63 12.27
CA ALA A 37 -21.57 2.68 12.70
C ALA A 37 -22.50 3.09 11.55
N ASP A 38 -23.76 3.44 11.87
CA ASP A 38 -24.75 3.81 10.85
C ASP A 38 -24.31 5.01 9.99
N LYS A 39 -23.45 5.86 10.56
CA LYS A 39 -22.90 7.04 9.91
C LYS A 39 -21.51 7.33 10.44
N TYR A 40 -20.63 7.74 9.56
CA TYR A 40 -19.30 8.28 9.90
C TYR A 40 -18.93 9.40 8.94
N ASP A 41 -18.17 10.38 9.46
CA ASP A 41 -17.82 11.57 8.71
C ASP A 41 -16.52 12.15 9.26
N ILE A 42 -15.47 12.12 8.45
CA ILE A 42 -14.16 12.65 8.84
C ILE A 42 -14.26 14.18 8.92
N ALA A 43 -13.95 14.70 10.10
CA ALA A 43 -13.97 16.15 10.34
C ALA A 43 -12.73 16.82 9.71
N ASN A 44 -12.90 18.07 9.31
CA ASN A 44 -11.81 18.97 8.93
C ASN A 44 -10.96 18.52 7.73
N VAL A 45 -11.47 17.66 6.85
CA VAL A 45 -10.82 17.45 5.55
C VAL A 45 -11.01 18.74 4.74
N PRO A 46 -9.94 19.45 4.36
CA PRO A 46 -10.06 20.68 3.61
C PRO A 46 -10.66 20.43 2.23
N PHE A 47 -11.38 21.41 1.69
CA PHE A 47 -11.96 21.36 0.37
C PHE A 47 -11.33 22.44 -0.53
N TYR A 48 -10.97 22.03 -1.75
CA TYR A 48 -10.55 22.94 -2.81
C TYR A 48 -11.44 22.74 -4.04
N SER A 49 -12.08 23.80 -4.50
CA SER A 49 -12.86 23.74 -5.74
C SER A 49 -11.95 23.40 -6.92
N GLN A 50 -12.31 22.36 -7.67
CA GLN A 50 -11.48 21.83 -8.75
C GLN A 50 -11.61 22.68 -10.01
N GLN A 51 -10.48 23.11 -10.55
CA GLN A 51 -10.39 23.62 -11.90
C GLN A 51 -10.40 22.49 -12.92
N ALA A 52 -10.66 22.80 -14.18
CA ALA A 52 -10.60 21.81 -15.26
C ALA A 52 -9.25 21.07 -15.26
N PHE A 53 -9.29 19.74 -15.34
CA PHE A 53 -8.13 18.83 -15.34
C PHE A 53 -7.30 18.75 -14.04
N TYR A 54 -7.69 19.48 -12.99
CA TYR A 54 -6.98 19.55 -11.71
C TYR A 54 -7.52 18.56 -10.65
N CYS A 55 -8.33 17.56 -11.00
CA CYS A 55 -8.90 16.63 -10.02
C CYS A 55 -7.82 15.87 -9.23
N GLY A 56 -6.72 15.43 -9.86
CA GLY A 56 -5.60 14.78 -9.20
C GLY A 56 -4.89 15.69 -8.18
N PRO A 57 -4.31 16.84 -8.61
CA PRO A 57 -3.67 17.77 -7.69
C PRO A 57 -4.56 18.24 -6.55
N THR A 58 -5.85 18.49 -6.83
CA THR A 58 -6.80 18.95 -5.81
C THR A 58 -7.06 17.90 -4.75
N THR A 59 -7.36 16.67 -5.13
CA THR A 59 -7.59 15.58 -4.16
C THR A 59 -6.35 15.26 -3.33
N LEU A 60 -5.14 15.37 -3.89
CA LEU A 60 -3.92 15.22 -3.12
C LEU A 60 -3.71 16.39 -2.15
N ALA A 61 -3.97 17.64 -2.56
CA ALA A 61 -3.88 18.79 -1.65
C ALA A 61 -4.82 18.64 -0.46
N GLU A 62 -6.05 18.17 -0.68
CA GLU A 62 -7.01 17.91 0.40
C GLU A 62 -6.48 16.89 1.40
N VAL A 63 -5.93 15.77 0.92
CA VAL A 63 -5.39 14.70 1.78
C VAL A 63 -4.08 15.14 2.46
N PHE A 64 -3.17 15.80 1.75
CA PHE A 64 -1.90 16.24 2.32
C PHE A 64 -2.12 17.27 3.43
N ASN A 65 -3.01 18.24 3.21
CA ASN A 65 -3.31 19.28 4.19
C ASN A 65 -4.15 18.75 5.36
N PHE A 66 -4.94 17.70 5.17
CA PHE A 66 -5.57 16.98 6.26
C PHE A 66 -4.54 16.40 7.24
N TYR A 67 -3.38 15.96 6.73
CA TYR A 67 -2.25 15.48 7.55
C TYR A 67 -1.22 16.58 7.88
N GLY A 68 -1.58 17.84 7.74
CA GLY A 68 -0.78 18.97 8.23
C GLY A 68 0.26 19.51 7.25
N ALA A 69 0.19 19.15 5.98
CA ALA A 69 0.95 19.86 4.95
C ALA A 69 0.35 21.25 4.72
N ASP A 70 1.09 22.09 3.98
CA ASP A 70 0.63 23.39 3.49
C ASP A 70 0.91 23.45 1.99
N SER A 71 0.11 22.72 1.21
CA SER A 71 0.29 22.58 -0.24
C SER A 71 -0.99 23.00 -0.98
N THR A 72 -0.85 23.79 -2.02
CA THR A 72 -1.96 24.11 -2.93
C THR A 72 -2.02 23.11 -4.09
N PRO A 73 -3.17 22.95 -4.76
CA PRO A 73 -3.24 22.17 -6.00
C PRO A 73 -2.23 22.61 -7.06
N GLN A 74 -1.91 23.91 -7.11
CA GLN A 74 -0.94 24.50 -8.02
C GLN A 74 0.49 24.10 -7.72
N ASP A 75 0.85 23.88 -6.46
CA ASP A 75 2.17 23.41 -6.05
C ASP A 75 2.40 21.93 -6.45
N ILE A 76 1.33 21.14 -6.43
CA ILE A 76 1.36 19.70 -6.73
C ILE A 76 1.31 19.43 -8.23
N ALA A 77 0.54 20.21 -8.98
CA ALA A 77 0.25 20.00 -10.40
C ALA A 77 1.49 19.83 -11.30
N PRO A 78 2.59 20.59 -11.17
CA PRO A 78 3.76 20.44 -12.04
C PRO A 78 4.39 19.04 -12.06
N ASN A 79 4.29 18.30 -10.95
CA ASN A 79 4.86 16.95 -10.79
C ASN A 79 3.84 15.84 -11.09
N LEU A 80 2.59 16.19 -11.37
CA LEU A 80 1.49 15.25 -11.47
C LEU A 80 0.79 15.28 -12.82
N PHE A 81 0.76 16.45 -13.46
CA PHE A 81 -0.01 16.68 -14.66
C PHE A 81 0.68 16.10 -15.89
N VAL A 82 -0.01 15.24 -16.63
CA VAL A 82 0.44 14.70 -17.91
C VAL A 82 -0.28 15.47 -19.05
N PRO A 83 0.38 16.44 -19.71
CA PRO A 83 -0.28 17.34 -20.66
C PRO A 83 -1.01 16.60 -21.81
N ALA A 84 -0.43 15.51 -22.30
CA ALA A 84 -1.00 14.72 -23.40
C ALA A 84 -2.28 13.97 -23.01
N LEU A 85 -2.56 13.80 -21.70
CA LEU A 85 -3.72 13.07 -21.17
C LEU A 85 -4.75 14.03 -20.53
N GLU A 86 -4.44 15.33 -20.47
CA GLU A 86 -5.28 16.32 -19.80
C GLU A 86 -5.68 15.89 -18.38
N GLY A 87 -4.72 15.32 -17.61
CA GLY A 87 -4.99 14.79 -16.28
C GLY A 87 -3.79 14.13 -15.63
N SER A 88 -4.05 13.40 -14.56
CA SER A 88 -3.05 12.68 -13.75
C SER A 88 -3.31 11.18 -13.81
N LEU A 89 -2.25 10.38 -13.93
CA LEU A 89 -2.35 8.93 -13.84
C LEU A 89 -2.29 8.48 -12.37
N GLN A 90 -2.76 7.27 -12.12
CA GLN A 90 -2.70 6.66 -10.77
C GLN A 90 -1.27 6.53 -10.24
N LEU A 91 -0.29 6.27 -11.13
CA LEU A 91 1.11 6.15 -10.76
C LEU A 91 1.69 7.47 -10.25
N GLU A 92 1.36 8.58 -10.90
CA GLU A 92 1.77 9.93 -10.48
C GLU A 92 1.13 10.31 -9.13
N MET A 93 -0.14 9.94 -8.89
CA MET A 93 -0.81 10.15 -7.60
C MET A 93 -0.07 9.43 -6.46
N VAL A 94 0.32 8.17 -6.69
CA VAL A 94 1.11 7.38 -5.74
C VAL A 94 2.50 7.98 -5.54
N SER A 95 3.18 8.38 -6.63
CA SER A 95 4.51 8.98 -6.58
C SER A 95 4.51 10.30 -5.79
N ALA A 96 3.55 11.18 -6.04
CA ALA A 96 3.42 12.45 -5.32
C ALA A 96 3.17 12.24 -3.82
N SER A 97 2.36 11.24 -3.45
CA SER A 97 2.15 10.88 -2.04
C SER A 97 3.45 10.45 -1.35
N ARG A 98 4.28 9.65 -2.03
CA ARG A 98 5.61 9.24 -1.52
C ARG A 98 6.57 10.42 -1.39
N GLN A 99 6.58 11.33 -2.37
CA GLN A 99 7.42 12.55 -2.31
C GLN A 99 7.08 13.41 -1.10
N GLN A 100 5.81 13.40 -0.67
CA GLN A 100 5.34 14.07 0.54
C GLN A 100 5.70 13.30 1.83
N GLY A 101 6.33 12.13 1.73
CA GLY A 101 6.68 11.28 2.87
C GLY A 101 5.50 10.49 3.44
N LEU A 102 4.38 10.41 2.73
CA LEU A 102 3.23 9.62 3.10
C LEU A 102 3.35 8.20 2.55
N LEU A 103 2.92 7.20 3.33
CA LEU A 103 2.75 5.85 2.84
C LEU A 103 1.55 5.81 1.87
N ALA A 104 1.82 5.47 0.62
CA ALA A 104 0.81 5.42 -0.44
C ALA A 104 0.23 4.00 -0.55
N TYR A 105 -0.80 3.70 0.24
CA TYR A 105 -1.53 2.44 0.17
C TYR A 105 -2.52 2.48 -0.99
N ALA A 106 -2.08 2.05 -2.16
CA ALA A 106 -2.86 2.06 -3.40
C ALA A 106 -3.16 0.65 -3.87
N LYS A 107 -4.43 0.35 -4.13
CA LYS A 107 -4.85 -0.97 -4.66
C LYS A 107 -6.27 -0.95 -5.20
N ARG A 108 -6.67 -2.07 -5.81
CA ARG A 108 -8.08 -2.39 -5.99
C ARG A 108 -8.71 -2.71 -4.63
N GLY A 109 -9.71 -1.93 -4.24
CA GLY A 109 -10.43 -2.10 -2.98
C GLY A 109 -11.81 -2.73 -3.14
N ASN A 110 -12.56 -2.69 -2.06
CA ASN A 110 -13.97 -3.02 -2.01
C ASN A 110 -14.72 -2.05 -1.08
N PHE A 111 -16.04 -2.07 -1.15
CA PHE A 111 -16.89 -1.12 -0.41
C PHE A 111 -16.69 -1.23 1.10
N GLN A 112 -16.57 -2.47 1.63
CA GLN A 112 -16.34 -2.69 3.06
C GLN A 112 -15.02 -2.11 3.52
N GLN A 113 -13.93 -2.33 2.74
CA GLN A 113 -12.63 -1.76 3.02
C GLN A 113 -12.64 -0.23 2.98
N LEU A 114 -13.32 0.36 1.97
CA LEU A 114 -13.44 1.81 1.85
C LEU A 114 -14.11 2.42 3.08
N LEU A 115 -15.27 1.91 3.50
CA LEU A 115 -15.97 2.40 4.68
C LEU A 115 -15.17 2.17 5.98
N GLY A 116 -14.44 1.06 6.05
CA GLY A 116 -13.54 0.78 7.17
C GLY A 116 -12.40 1.80 7.28
N LEU A 117 -11.76 2.17 6.17
CA LEU A 117 -10.74 3.22 6.15
C LEU A 117 -11.30 4.58 6.59
N ILE A 118 -12.50 4.94 6.11
CA ILE A 118 -13.17 6.17 6.52
C ILE A 118 -13.43 6.17 8.04
N ARG A 119 -13.90 5.05 8.60
CA ARG A 119 -14.11 4.91 10.05
C ARG A 119 -12.82 5.05 10.87
N ASP A 120 -11.68 4.69 10.27
CA ASP A 120 -10.37 4.82 10.90
C ASP A 120 -9.76 6.23 10.69
N ASP A 121 -10.59 7.24 10.33
CA ASP A 121 -10.18 8.63 10.03
C ASP A 121 -9.13 8.71 8.92
N ILE A 122 -9.33 7.97 7.85
CA ILE A 122 -8.48 7.97 6.67
C ILE A 122 -9.29 8.43 5.46
N PRO A 123 -9.12 9.67 4.97
CA PRO A 123 -9.74 10.11 3.72
C PRO A 123 -9.15 9.32 2.56
N VAL A 124 -10.00 8.86 1.65
CA VAL A 124 -9.60 7.94 0.57
C VAL A 124 -9.85 8.58 -0.79
N ILE A 125 -8.79 8.69 -1.58
CA ILE A 125 -8.91 9.09 -2.99
C ILE A 125 -9.38 7.89 -3.80
N VAL A 126 -10.41 8.09 -4.62
CA VAL A 126 -10.96 7.08 -5.53
C VAL A 126 -10.93 7.57 -6.98
N LEU A 127 -10.72 6.65 -7.91
CA LEU A 127 -10.85 6.92 -9.35
C LEU A 127 -12.22 6.46 -9.84
N GLN A 128 -12.99 7.37 -10.40
CA GLN A 128 -14.30 7.10 -10.98
C GLN A 128 -14.30 7.36 -12.48
N ASN A 129 -15.08 6.60 -13.25
CA ASN A 129 -15.53 7.04 -14.55
C ASN A 129 -16.97 7.54 -14.39
N VAL A 130 -17.13 8.85 -14.41
CA VAL A 130 -18.42 9.52 -14.18
C VAL A 130 -19.30 9.60 -15.44
N SER A 131 -18.81 9.06 -16.58
CA SER A 131 -19.56 8.91 -17.82
C SER A 131 -19.82 7.43 -18.13
N ILE A 132 -20.01 7.09 -19.40
CA ILE A 132 -20.27 5.73 -19.89
C ILE A 132 -18.98 5.03 -20.30
N SER A 133 -18.98 3.70 -20.28
CA SER A 133 -17.75 2.89 -20.47
C SER A 133 -17.06 3.11 -21.81
N TRP A 134 -17.80 3.41 -22.89
CA TRP A 134 -17.24 3.62 -24.23
C TRP A 134 -16.84 5.09 -24.51
N LEU A 135 -17.22 6.02 -23.63
CA LEU A 135 -16.78 7.43 -23.65
C LEU A 135 -16.41 7.82 -22.21
N PRO A 136 -15.24 7.39 -21.69
CA PRO A 136 -14.89 7.57 -20.30
C PRO A 136 -14.61 9.04 -19.98
N MET A 137 -15.06 9.46 -18.79
CA MET A 137 -14.68 10.72 -18.15
C MET A 137 -14.11 10.38 -16.77
N TRP A 138 -12.79 10.32 -16.70
CA TRP A 138 -12.06 9.96 -15.49
C TRP A 138 -12.05 11.11 -14.50
N HIS A 139 -12.28 10.79 -13.25
CA HIS A 139 -12.38 11.78 -12.19
C HIS A 139 -11.88 11.20 -10.86
N TYR A 140 -11.03 11.98 -10.17
CA TYR A 140 -10.64 11.68 -8.79
C TYR A 140 -11.53 12.45 -7.82
N ALA A 141 -11.92 11.78 -6.74
CA ALA A 141 -12.67 12.36 -5.63
C ALA A 141 -12.10 11.85 -4.29
N VAL A 142 -12.30 12.61 -3.22
CA VAL A 142 -11.91 12.19 -1.87
C VAL A 142 -13.16 11.76 -1.11
N VAL A 143 -13.27 10.48 -0.78
CA VAL A 143 -14.32 9.96 0.09
C VAL A 143 -13.93 10.31 1.53
N ILE A 144 -14.84 10.98 2.23
CA ILE A 144 -14.64 11.50 3.61
C ILE A 144 -15.70 11.02 4.58
N GLY A 145 -16.76 10.35 4.11
CA GLY A 145 -17.82 9.88 4.99
C GLY A 145 -18.80 8.95 4.31
N TYR A 146 -19.71 8.43 5.11
CA TYR A 146 -20.84 7.63 4.65
C TYR A 146 -22.03 7.72 5.62
N ASP A 147 -23.20 7.37 5.11
CA ASP A 147 -24.42 7.21 5.87
C ASP A 147 -25.17 5.96 5.37
N ILE A 148 -25.21 4.91 6.20
CA ILE A 148 -25.83 3.63 5.83
C ILE A 148 -27.36 3.75 5.77
N ASN A 149 -27.95 4.62 6.59
CA ASN A 149 -29.41 4.77 6.65
C ASN A 149 -29.96 5.43 5.38
N THR A 150 -29.23 6.43 4.84
CA THR A 150 -29.56 7.05 3.54
C THR A 150 -28.89 6.36 2.36
N GLN A 151 -28.00 5.38 2.61
CA GLN A 151 -27.26 4.64 1.58
C GLN A 151 -26.39 5.57 0.71
N GLU A 152 -25.66 6.49 1.33
CA GLU A 152 -24.86 7.48 0.66
C GLU A 152 -23.41 7.47 1.12
N VAL A 153 -22.47 7.68 0.20
CA VAL A 153 -21.12 8.16 0.50
C VAL A 153 -21.10 9.68 0.50
N ILE A 154 -20.20 10.26 1.29
CA ILE A 154 -19.93 11.69 1.36
C ILE A 154 -18.52 11.89 0.80
N LEU A 155 -18.38 12.73 -0.21
CA LEU A 155 -17.11 12.94 -0.90
C LEU A 155 -16.91 14.39 -1.32
N HIS A 156 -15.66 14.83 -1.39
CA HIS A 156 -15.26 16.04 -2.07
C HIS A 156 -15.06 15.73 -3.55
N THR A 157 -15.70 16.47 -4.44
CA THR A 157 -15.68 16.17 -5.87
C THR A 157 -16.02 17.40 -6.71
N GLY A 158 -15.23 17.67 -7.72
CA GLY A 158 -15.45 18.81 -8.62
C GLY A 158 -15.51 20.14 -7.84
N GLU A 159 -16.61 20.86 -8.01
CA GLU A 159 -16.87 22.13 -7.31
C GLU A 159 -17.74 21.94 -6.04
N THR A 160 -18.02 20.69 -5.66
CA THR A 160 -18.97 20.39 -4.59
C THR A 160 -18.27 19.81 -3.37
N GLU A 161 -18.24 20.61 -2.31
CA GLU A 161 -17.86 20.16 -0.99
C GLU A 161 -18.92 19.21 -0.41
N ARG A 162 -18.50 18.08 0.20
CA ARG A 162 -19.38 17.15 0.91
C ARG A 162 -20.57 16.64 0.08
N HIS A 163 -20.31 16.38 -1.21
CA HIS A 163 -21.30 15.82 -2.12
C HIS A 163 -21.80 14.46 -1.62
N ARG A 164 -23.12 14.27 -1.59
CA ARG A 164 -23.75 13.00 -1.21
C ARG A 164 -24.10 12.22 -2.46
N LEU A 165 -23.60 11.01 -2.57
CA LEU A 165 -23.81 10.14 -3.71
C LEU A 165 -24.33 8.78 -3.25
N ASN A 166 -25.46 8.34 -3.80
CA ASN A 166 -26.03 7.04 -3.46
C ASN A 166 -25.03 5.88 -3.73
N PHE A 167 -24.98 4.90 -2.81
CA PHE A 167 -24.09 3.74 -2.88
C PHE A 167 -24.07 3.02 -4.23
N THR A 168 -25.25 2.82 -4.82
CA THR A 168 -25.37 2.15 -6.13
C THR A 168 -24.71 2.96 -7.26
N THR A 169 -24.91 4.27 -7.27
CA THR A 169 -24.32 5.15 -8.28
C THR A 169 -22.82 5.28 -8.08
N PHE A 170 -22.38 5.45 -6.83
CA PHE A 170 -20.96 5.48 -6.46
C PHE A 170 -20.26 4.21 -6.89
N GLU A 171 -20.78 3.03 -6.50
CA GLU A 171 -20.14 1.76 -6.87
C GLU A 171 -20.01 1.59 -8.38
N ARG A 172 -21.06 1.93 -9.15
CA ARG A 172 -21.03 1.84 -10.62
C ARG A 172 -19.96 2.71 -11.25
N THR A 173 -19.78 3.94 -10.77
CA THR A 173 -18.73 4.84 -11.28
C THR A 173 -17.35 4.39 -10.85
N TRP A 174 -17.20 3.94 -9.62
CA TRP A 174 -15.95 3.43 -9.05
C TRP A 174 -15.54 2.07 -9.65
N ALA A 175 -16.50 1.17 -9.90
CA ALA A 175 -16.25 -0.11 -10.57
C ALA A 175 -15.66 0.08 -11.98
N ARG A 176 -16.08 1.13 -12.70
CA ARG A 176 -15.49 1.48 -14.01
C ARG A 176 -14.03 1.98 -13.88
N GLY A 177 -13.63 2.46 -12.71
CA GLY A 177 -12.26 2.78 -12.31
C GLY A 177 -11.53 1.60 -11.67
N ASP A 178 -11.98 0.36 -11.91
CA ASP A 178 -11.45 -0.88 -11.35
C ASP A 178 -11.39 -0.90 -9.81
N TYR A 179 -12.30 -0.20 -9.16
CA TYR A 179 -12.34 -0.05 -7.71
C TYR A 179 -11.03 0.51 -7.12
N TRP A 180 -10.28 1.27 -7.91
CA TRP A 180 -9.01 1.83 -7.46
C TRP A 180 -9.22 2.80 -6.30
N LEU A 181 -8.44 2.62 -5.25
CA LEU A 181 -8.35 3.51 -4.11
C LEU A 181 -6.90 3.82 -3.76
N LEU A 182 -6.69 5.00 -3.21
CA LEU A 182 -5.43 5.45 -2.61
C LEU A 182 -5.72 6.02 -1.22
N ALA A 183 -5.18 5.38 -0.20
CA ALA A 183 -5.03 5.92 1.15
C ALA A 183 -3.58 6.39 1.30
N ALA A 184 -3.34 7.70 1.16
CA ALA A 184 -2.04 8.30 1.44
C ALA A 184 -2.02 8.74 2.91
N VAL A 185 -1.23 8.06 3.73
CA VAL A 185 -1.29 8.20 5.19
C VAL A 185 0.09 8.47 5.82
N PRO A 186 0.16 9.11 7.01
CA PRO A 186 1.39 9.16 7.76
C PRO A 186 2.01 7.78 8.00
N PRO A 187 3.35 7.68 8.10
CA PRO A 187 4.06 6.40 8.23
C PRO A 187 3.67 5.54 9.44
N ASP A 188 3.13 6.17 10.47
CA ASP A 188 2.70 5.55 11.74
C ASP A 188 1.19 5.31 11.84
N LYS A 189 0.43 5.65 10.78
CA LYS A 189 -1.02 5.44 10.78
C LYS A 189 -1.37 3.96 10.71
N ILE A 190 -2.22 3.52 11.63
CA ILE A 190 -2.71 2.14 11.76
C ILE A 190 -4.15 2.04 11.27
N SER A 191 -4.49 0.97 10.56
CA SER A 191 -5.84 0.59 10.21
C SER A 191 -5.96 -0.93 10.06
N SER A 192 -7.03 -1.51 10.56
CA SER A 192 -7.37 -2.92 10.34
C SER A 192 -7.73 -3.25 8.87
N GLN A 193 -7.89 -2.23 8.03
CA GLN A 193 -8.18 -2.37 6.61
C GLN A 193 -6.94 -2.53 5.74
N PHE A 194 -5.76 -2.27 6.29
CA PHE A 194 -4.50 -2.54 5.62
C PHE A 194 -4.21 -4.05 5.60
N THR A 195 -3.50 -4.51 4.59
CA THR A 195 -3.03 -5.89 4.49
C THR A 195 -1.51 -5.94 4.58
N PRO A 196 -0.91 -6.98 5.19
CA PRO A 196 0.52 -7.05 5.44
C PRO A 196 1.36 -6.79 4.20
N LEU A 197 1.10 -7.52 3.10
CA LEU A 197 1.88 -7.41 1.88
C LEU A 197 1.80 -6.02 1.25
N ALA A 198 0.60 -5.50 1.02
CA ALA A 198 0.43 -4.22 0.32
C ALA A 198 0.98 -3.03 1.13
N TYR A 199 0.82 -3.07 2.46
CA TYR A 199 1.38 -2.04 3.35
C TYR A 199 2.92 -2.10 3.36
N THR A 200 3.49 -3.28 3.51
CA THR A 200 4.95 -3.48 3.54
C THR A 200 5.60 -3.12 2.20
N GLN A 201 4.95 -3.42 1.07
CA GLN A 201 5.40 -2.97 -0.25
C GLN A 201 5.39 -1.44 -0.37
N ALA A 202 4.32 -0.77 0.08
CA ALA A 202 4.25 0.69 0.08
C ALA A 202 5.35 1.32 0.98
N ALA A 203 5.68 0.68 2.11
CA ALA A 203 6.79 1.09 2.97
C ALA A 203 8.16 0.90 2.30
N GLN A 204 8.37 -0.22 1.59
CA GLN A 204 9.58 -0.45 0.79
C GLN A 204 9.74 0.58 -0.32
N ASP A 205 8.64 0.97 -0.95
CA ASP A 205 8.65 1.99 -1.98
C ASP A 205 9.11 3.36 -1.45
N LEU A 206 8.74 3.73 -0.21
CA LEU A 206 9.27 4.92 0.46
C LEU A 206 10.80 4.84 0.64
N LEU A 207 11.32 3.68 1.08
CA LEU A 207 12.77 3.48 1.19
C LEU A 207 13.46 3.64 -0.15
N SER A 208 12.90 3.05 -1.21
CA SER A 208 13.46 3.04 -2.57
C SER A 208 13.46 4.42 -3.23
N THR A 209 12.53 5.29 -2.86
CA THR A 209 12.40 6.66 -3.38
C THR A 209 13.11 7.71 -2.52
N GLY A 210 13.94 7.28 -1.56
CA GLY A 210 14.76 8.17 -0.73
C GLY A 210 14.08 8.68 0.54
N GLN A 211 12.81 8.34 0.78
CA GLN A 211 12.05 8.68 1.99
C GLN A 211 12.40 7.72 3.14
N LYS A 212 13.70 7.64 3.47
CA LYS A 212 14.26 6.62 4.37
C LYS A 212 13.59 6.58 5.74
N GLN A 213 13.44 7.74 6.38
CA GLN A 213 12.83 7.80 7.71
C GLN A 213 11.37 7.37 7.68
N ALA A 214 10.59 7.86 6.71
CA ALA A 214 9.19 7.48 6.54
C ALA A 214 9.04 5.97 6.27
N GLY A 215 9.87 5.41 5.40
CA GLY A 215 9.87 3.98 5.10
C GLY A 215 10.20 3.11 6.31
N ARG A 216 11.23 3.47 7.10
CA ARG A 216 11.59 2.78 8.35
C ARG A 216 10.45 2.83 9.36
N THR A 217 9.87 4.01 9.58
CA THR A 217 8.71 4.17 10.47
C THR A 217 7.54 3.29 10.01
N SER A 218 7.24 3.29 8.70
CA SER A 218 6.17 2.43 8.16
C SER A 218 6.45 0.94 8.35
N LEU A 219 7.69 0.47 8.17
CA LEU A 219 8.04 -0.94 8.43
C LEU A 219 7.93 -1.29 9.91
N GLN A 220 8.32 -0.39 10.82
CA GLN A 220 8.11 -0.58 12.27
C GLN A 220 6.63 -0.62 12.62
N THR A 221 5.81 0.21 11.99
CA THR A 221 4.35 0.18 12.11
C THR A 221 3.77 -1.13 11.60
N ALA A 222 4.25 -1.63 10.45
CA ALA A 222 3.88 -2.94 9.92
C ALA A 222 4.20 -4.08 10.90
N ILE A 223 5.39 -4.06 11.52
CA ILE A 223 5.82 -5.02 12.54
C ILE A 223 4.89 -4.97 13.76
N SER A 224 4.44 -3.79 14.16
CA SER A 224 3.50 -3.65 15.28
C SER A 224 2.11 -4.20 14.96
N MET A 225 1.64 -4.04 13.72
CA MET A 225 0.34 -4.55 13.26
C MET A 225 0.37 -6.07 12.98
N TRP A 226 1.48 -6.57 12.46
CA TRP A 226 1.64 -7.98 12.03
C TRP A 226 3.00 -8.51 12.52
N PRO A 227 3.14 -8.82 13.81
CA PRO A 227 4.44 -9.21 14.40
C PRO A 227 5.01 -10.53 13.86
N ASP A 228 4.17 -11.38 13.27
CA ASP A 228 4.54 -12.63 12.61
C ASP A 228 4.87 -12.50 11.12
N TYR A 229 4.75 -11.29 10.55
CA TYR A 229 5.01 -11.07 9.14
C TYR A 229 6.49 -10.75 8.87
N TRP A 230 7.28 -11.78 8.60
CA TRP A 230 8.75 -11.75 8.46
C TRP A 230 9.27 -10.71 7.45
N LEU A 231 8.52 -10.41 6.38
CA LEU A 231 8.98 -9.52 5.31
C LEU A 231 9.25 -8.09 5.80
N SER A 232 8.49 -7.60 6.76
CA SER A 232 8.70 -6.26 7.34
C SER A 232 10.03 -6.17 8.09
N TYR A 233 10.40 -7.19 8.83
CA TYR A 233 11.72 -7.28 9.49
C TYR A 233 12.85 -7.37 8.48
N PHE A 234 12.68 -8.20 7.45
CA PHE A 234 13.66 -8.40 6.39
C PHE A 234 13.99 -7.10 5.66
N LEU A 235 12.96 -6.36 5.23
CA LEU A 235 13.14 -5.10 4.51
C LEU A 235 13.76 -4.01 5.40
N LEU A 236 13.36 -3.96 6.66
CA LEU A 236 13.91 -3.00 7.62
C LEU A 236 15.39 -3.32 7.92
N ALA A 237 15.72 -4.60 8.12
CA ALA A 237 17.09 -5.04 8.32
C ALA A 237 17.97 -4.76 7.09
N ASN A 238 17.46 -5.05 5.89
CA ASN A 238 18.15 -4.76 4.62
C ASN A 238 18.47 -3.26 4.45
N ASP A 239 17.55 -2.37 4.83
CA ASP A 239 17.79 -0.93 4.73
C ASP A 239 18.91 -0.47 5.70
N TYR A 240 19.06 -1.14 6.84
CA TYR A 240 20.14 -0.86 7.78
C TYR A 240 21.49 -1.46 7.39
N LEU A 241 21.59 -2.44 6.50
CA LEU A 241 22.87 -3.11 6.12
C LEU A 241 23.96 -2.16 5.69
N THR A 242 23.63 -1.05 5.05
CA THR A 242 24.60 -0.08 4.52
C THR A 242 24.84 1.13 5.42
N VAL A 243 24.05 1.31 6.49
CA VAL A 243 24.12 2.52 7.33
C VAL A 243 24.36 2.22 8.81
N ASP A 244 23.89 1.06 9.30
CA ASP A 244 24.08 0.63 10.69
C ASP A 244 23.93 -0.89 10.77
N LEU A 245 25.07 -1.56 10.66
CA LEU A 245 25.14 -3.02 10.63
C LEU A 245 24.63 -3.67 11.93
N GLN A 246 24.86 -3.00 13.07
CA GLN A 246 24.36 -3.47 14.36
C GLN A 246 22.82 -3.49 14.39
N GLN A 247 22.18 -2.42 13.89
CA GLN A 247 20.72 -2.37 13.77
C GLN A 247 20.18 -3.39 12.77
N ALA A 248 20.89 -3.63 11.66
CA ALA A 248 20.52 -4.67 10.71
C ALA A 248 20.42 -6.03 11.39
N VAL A 249 21.46 -6.43 12.12
CA VAL A 249 21.50 -7.69 12.87
C VAL A 249 20.39 -7.77 13.92
N VAL A 250 20.10 -6.68 14.63
CA VAL A 250 19.00 -6.64 15.61
C VAL A 250 17.64 -6.91 14.94
N TRP A 251 17.37 -6.34 13.77
CA TRP A 251 16.11 -6.56 13.08
C TRP A 251 16.03 -7.95 12.46
N TYR A 252 17.11 -8.49 11.89
CA TYR A 252 17.15 -9.89 11.48
C TYR A 252 16.90 -10.84 12.65
N GLN A 253 17.52 -10.61 13.79
CA GLN A 253 17.34 -11.46 14.97
C GLN A 253 15.88 -11.46 15.44
N LYS A 254 15.22 -10.29 15.46
CA LYS A 254 13.81 -10.17 15.87
C LYS A 254 12.85 -10.91 14.95
N GLY A 255 13.10 -10.88 13.64
CA GLY A 255 12.22 -11.54 12.66
C GLY A 255 12.58 -13.00 12.37
N TYR A 256 13.68 -13.51 12.91
CA TYR A 256 14.21 -14.85 12.60
C TYR A 256 13.22 -15.98 12.90
N GLU A 257 12.46 -15.89 13.98
CA GLU A 257 11.48 -16.92 14.35
C GLU A 257 10.37 -17.12 13.31
N TYR A 258 10.09 -16.09 12.50
CA TYR A 258 9.07 -16.08 11.45
C TYR A 258 9.62 -16.39 10.06
N ALA A 259 10.94 -16.58 9.92
CA ALA A 259 11.63 -16.76 8.65
C ALA A 259 12.67 -17.89 8.66
N GLN A 260 12.51 -18.88 9.53
CA GLN A 260 13.51 -19.93 9.78
C GLN A 260 13.82 -20.84 8.58
N ASP A 261 12.92 -20.89 7.61
CA ASP A 261 13.03 -21.66 6.35
C ASP A 261 13.17 -20.77 5.10
N ASN A 262 13.27 -19.45 5.30
CA ASN A 262 13.35 -18.49 4.20
C ASN A 262 14.81 -18.27 3.79
N VAL A 263 15.22 -18.85 2.67
CA VAL A 263 16.61 -18.81 2.21
C VAL A 263 17.14 -17.38 2.00
N PRO A 264 16.44 -16.46 1.30
CA PRO A 264 16.88 -15.06 1.21
C PRO A 264 17.09 -14.38 2.57
N TYR A 265 16.21 -14.65 3.55
CA TYR A 265 16.33 -14.10 4.89
C TYR A 265 17.59 -14.61 5.59
N LEU A 266 17.77 -15.94 5.60
CA LEU A 266 18.92 -16.61 6.23
C LEU A 266 20.23 -16.16 5.60
N ASN A 267 20.28 -16.03 4.27
CA ASN A 267 21.42 -15.54 3.53
C ASN A 267 21.81 -14.12 3.95
N ASN A 268 20.88 -13.17 3.92
CA ASN A 268 21.17 -11.78 4.24
C ASN A 268 21.50 -11.61 5.73
N TYR A 269 20.89 -12.40 6.60
CA TYR A 269 21.23 -12.42 8.02
C TYR A 269 22.64 -12.97 8.25
N ALA A 270 23.03 -14.06 7.55
CA ALA A 270 24.39 -14.59 7.59
C ALA A 270 25.42 -13.55 7.13
N TYR A 271 25.13 -12.87 6.02
CA TYR A 271 25.96 -11.77 5.52
C TYR A 271 26.13 -10.65 6.56
N ALA A 272 25.05 -10.17 7.16
CA ALA A 272 25.09 -9.14 8.19
C ALA A 272 25.93 -9.54 9.40
N LEU A 273 25.78 -10.78 9.87
CA LEU A 273 26.55 -11.35 10.99
C LEU A 273 28.04 -11.43 10.65
N ALA A 274 28.38 -11.88 9.44
CA ALA A 274 29.77 -11.97 8.98
C ALA A 274 30.44 -10.59 8.93
N GLN A 275 29.76 -9.60 8.35
CA GLN A 275 30.24 -8.21 8.29
C GLN A 275 30.43 -7.58 9.68
N LEU A 276 29.68 -8.06 10.69
CA LEU A 276 29.79 -7.63 12.09
C LEU A 276 30.90 -8.37 12.85
N GLY A 277 31.59 -9.35 12.22
CA GLY A 277 32.59 -10.21 12.87
C GLY A 277 32.02 -11.37 13.68
N CYS A 278 30.74 -11.69 13.52
CA CYS A 278 30.04 -12.79 14.21
C CYS A 278 30.07 -14.08 13.38
N GLU A 279 31.24 -14.56 13.06
CA GLU A 279 31.49 -15.65 12.09
C GLU A 279 30.78 -16.96 12.43
N SER A 280 30.82 -17.38 13.71
CA SER A 280 30.17 -18.62 14.12
C SER A 280 28.67 -18.62 13.89
N GLN A 281 28.01 -17.47 14.16
CA GLN A 281 26.59 -17.29 13.95
C GLN A 281 26.27 -17.15 12.45
N ALA A 282 27.13 -16.45 11.70
CA ALA A 282 27.03 -16.33 10.24
C ALA A 282 27.06 -17.71 9.58
N LYS A 283 28.01 -18.57 10.01
CA LYS A 283 28.11 -19.94 9.50
C LYS A 283 26.85 -20.76 9.78
N ILE A 284 26.27 -20.66 10.98
CA ILE A 284 25.03 -21.36 11.32
C ILE A 284 23.89 -20.94 10.37
N MET A 285 23.76 -19.65 10.10
CA MET A 285 22.69 -19.14 9.23
C MET A 285 22.87 -19.55 7.77
N ILE A 286 24.12 -19.48 7.25
CA ILE A 286 24.35 -19.86 5.86
C ILE A 286 24.27 -21.37 5.63
N ASP A 287 24.75 -22.18 6.58
CA ASP A 287 24.62 -23.64 6.51
C ASP A 287 23.13 -24.05 6.51
N LYS A 288 22.30 -23.34 7.30
CA LYS A 288 20.85 -23.55 7.32
C LYS A 288 20.20 -23.14 5.98
N ALA A 289 20.59 -22.01 5.38
CA ALA A 289 20.11 -21.61 4.07
C ALA A 289 20.41 -22.68 2.99
N LEU A 290 21.66 -23.16 2.96
CA LEU A 290 22.11 -24.19 2.03
C LEU A 290 21.52 -25.58 2.31
N ALA A 291 21.07 -25.86 3.54
CA ALA A 291 20.33 -27.07 3.85
C ALA A 291 18.94 -27.08 3.20
N TYR A 292 18.29 -25.90 3.05
CA TYR A 292 17.03 -25.78 2.34
C TYR A 292 17.20 -25.70 0.82
N GLN A 293 18.22 -24.97 0.33
CA GLN A 293 18.52 -24.82 -1.11
C GLN A 293 20.04 -24.94 -1.32
N PRO A 294 20.56 -26.16 -1.56
CA PRO A 294 22.01 -26.41 -1.67
C PRO A 294 22.70 -25.70 -2.84
N ASP A 295 21.96 -25.37 -3.88
CA ASP A 295 22.41 -24.74 -5.13
C ASP A 295 21.99 -23.27 -5.27
N ASP A 296 21.52 -22.63 -4.18
CA ASP A 296 21.24 -21.18 -4.21
C ASP A 296 22.56 -20.41 -4.39
N VAL A 297 22.66 -19.71 -5.52
CA VAL A 297 23.88 -18.99 -5.93
C VAL A 297 24.27 -17.90 -4.95
N ASN A 298 23.30 -17.18 -4.36
CA ASN A 298 23.57 -16.11 -3.41
C ASN A 298 24.07 -16.67 -2.08
N ALA A 299 23.49 -17.80 -1.63
CA ALA A 299 23.91 -18.46 -0.39
C ALA A 299 25.33 -19.08 -0.53
N LEU A 300 25.66 -19.66 -1.69
CA LEU A 300 27.01 -20.14 -1.97
C LEU A 300 28.04 -19.01 -2.01
N ASP A 301 27.72 -17.87 -2.63
CA ASP A 301 28.58 -16.70 -2.66
C ASP A 301 28.82 -16.16 -1.23
N THR A 302 27.75 -16.01 -0.44
CA THR A 302 27.86 -15.58 0.96
C THR A 302 28.68 -16.57 1.79
N GLN A 303 28.54 -17.88 1.60
CA GLN A 303 29.35 -18.90 2.27
C GLN A 303 30.85 -18.72 1.94
N GLN A 304 31.17 -18.47 0.68
CA GLN A 304 32.56 -18.21 0.25
C GLN A 304 33.10 -16.93 0.88
N GLN A 305 32.32 -15.84 0.94
CA GLN A 305 32.70 -14.61 1.61
C GLN A 305 32.97 -14.80 3.10
N ILE A 306 32.12 -15.52 3.82
CA ILE A 306 32.32 -15.87 5.24
C ILE A 306 33.63 -16.62 5.44
N SER A 307 33.95 -17.61 4.59
CA SER A 307 35.17 -18.39 4.70
C SER A 307 36.44 -17.55 4.46
N THR A 308 36.36 -16.54 3.59
CA THR A 308 37.48 -15.61 3.33
C THR A 308 37.72 -14.69 4.52
N LEU A 309 36.67 -14.10 5.11
CA LEU A 309 36.75 -13.24 6.30
C LEU A 309 37.34 -13.99 7.50
N THR A 310 36.94 -15.25 7.71
CA THR A 310 37.45 -16.12 8.77
C THR A 310 38.98 -16.35 8.63
N HIS A 311 39.47 -16.44 7.39
CA HIS A 311 40.89 -16.65 7.12
C HIS A 311 41.72 -15.37 7.41
N GLU A 312 41.18 -14.20 7.09
CA GLU A 312 41.81 -12.89 7.32
C GLU A 312 41.84 -12.52 8.82
N ALA A 313 40.75 -12.78 9.56
CA ALA A 313 40.64 -12.52 10.99
C ALA A 313 41.61 -13.44 11.80
N ALA A 314 41.82 -14.68 11.38
CA ALA A 314 42.79 -15.57 11.99
C ALA A 314 44.24 -15.06 11.89
N ILE A 315 44.52 -14.19 10.91
CA ILE A 315 45.86 -13.58 10.70
C ILE A 315 46.01 -12.27 11.51
N SER A 316 44.92 -11.59 11.85
CA SER A 316 44.94 -10.25 12.49
C SER A 316 44.38 -10.21 13.90
N SER A 317 44.75 -11.17 14.78
CA SER A 317 44.28 -11.28 16.16
C SER A 317 44.63 -10.04 17.01
N ASN A 318 43.84 -8.96 16.95
CA ASN A 318 43.84 -7.87 17.96
C ASN A 318 42.65 -6.89 17.79
N GLU A 319 41.40 -7.35 17.84
CA GLU A 319 40.28 -6.41 17.91
C GLU A 319 39.27 -6.78 19.01
N ALA A 320 38.68 -5.70 19.60
CA ALA A 320 37.73 -5.79 20.70
C ALA A 320 36.54 -6.69 20.33
N ALA A 321 36.24 -7.66 21.20
CA ALA A 321 35.17 -8.64 21.00
C ALA A 321 33.82 -7.92 20.80
N THR A 322 33.34 -7.88 19.57
CA THR A 322 31.97 -7.48 19.23
C THR A 322 31.01 -8.44 19.94
N GLN A 323 30.04 -7.93 20.69
CA GLN A 323 29.01 -8.78 21.31
C GLN A 323 28.10 -9.35 20.22
N CYS A 324 28.38 -10.58 19.82
CA CYS A 324 27.54 -11.27 18.85
C CYS A 324 26.21 -11.71 19.46
N PRO A 325 25.09 -11.57 18.75
CA PRO A 325 23.80 -12.00 19.25
C PRO A 325 23.75 -13.50 19.50
N LEU A 326 23.05 -13.93 20.55
CA LEU A 326 22.75 -15.34 20.79
C LEU A 326 21.71 -15.78 19.75
N VAL A 327 22.12 -16.53 18.76
CA VAL A 327 21.19 -17.18 17.81
C VAL A 327 20.59 -18.38 18.52
N ARG A 328 19.29 -18.29 18.82
CA ARG A 328 18.53 -19.45 19.31
C ARG A 328 18.25 -20.36 18.11
N LEU A 329 18.81 -21.56 18.12
CA LEU A 329 18.58 -22.61 17.12
C LEU A 329 17.21 -23.24 17.27
#